data_6ede7dc1d0a4e0ed0dcbad1d2ef47a41
#
_entry.id   6ede7dc1d0a4e0ed0dcbad1d2ef47a41
#
_cell.length_a   1.000
_cell.length_b   1.000
_cell.length_c   1.000
_cell.angle_alpha   90.00
_cell.angle_beta   90.00
_cell.angle_gamma   90.00
#
_symmetry.space_group_name_H-M   'P 1'
#
loop_
_entity.id
_entity.type
_entity.pdbx_description
1 polymer ?
#
loop_
_entity_poly.entity_id
_entity_poly.type
_entity_poly.pdbx_seq_one_letter_code
_entity_poly.pdbx_strand_id
1 'polypeptide(L)'
;MARAARDLRGRGMSGETATQTDAETTAATRFEAFLRAVEVNLADRSDVVGVVGMGSTAERDRVDEWSDHDVAVITTDGGQDAVRPAHAWLPHPERIALEVHEHHGGVKVVYDDGHVVEYGVATLDELGGWAANAYDVVLDRGGVAEAMAAIAARPVPEGAPDREREIGLVLALVLIGVGRARRGEVLSANSLVRGAAVTALLRAVAAGIPPETGARLDSLDPARRFEQAYPAIAQRIDEALARDVETCARALVDLGVELFGMGAQGVPPRALAAVRNRLGW
;
A
#
# COMPACT_ATOMS: atom_id res chain seq x y z
N MET A 1 28.64 -50.05 -32.01
CA MET A 1 29.52 -48.88 -32.25
C MET A 1 29.02 -47.72 -31.43
N ALA A 2 29.85 -47.28 -30.51
CA ALA A 2 29.61 -46.28 -29.47
C ALA A 2 29.77 -44.82 -29.97
N ARG A 3 29.37 -43.88 -29.11
CA ARG A 3 29.59 -42.42 -29.05
C ARG A 3 28.46 -41.58 -29.64
N ALA A 4 27.93 -40.53 -28.97
CA ALA A 4 28.39 -39.78 -27.78
C ALA A 4 27.20 -39.06 -27.15
N ALA A 5 27.02 -39.26 -25.85
CA ALA A 5 26.31 -38.32 -25.00
C ALA A 5 27.27 -37.18 -24.66
N ARG A 6 26.94 -35.93 -24.96
CA ARG A 6 27.65 -34.74 -24.49
C ARG A 6 26.72 -33.85 -23.74
N ASP A 7 26.87 -33.89 -22.46
CA ASP A 7 26.99 -32.80 -21.47
C ASP A 7 26.39 -31.45 -21.89
N LEU A 8 25.20 -31.13 -21.35
CA LEU A 8 24.64 -29.77 -21.22
C LEU A 8 24.15 -29.60 -19.77
N ARG A 9 25.11 -29.60 -18.85
CA ARG A 9 24.91 -29.05 -17.51
C ARG A 9 25.91 -27.92 -17.31
N GLY A 10 25.41 -26.73 -17.05
CA GLY A 10 26.22 -25.65 -16.50
C GLY A 10 26.30 -24.39 -17.35
N ARG A 11 25.23 -23.66 -17.49
CA ARG A 11 25.24 -22.19 -17.69
C ARG A 11 23.80 -21.67 -17.48
N GLY A 12 23.54 -20.98 -16.39
CA GLY A 12 22.27 -20.27 -16.30
C GLY A 12 21.83 -19.74 -14.93
N MET A 13 22.68 -19.69 -13.90
CA MET A 13 22.20 -19.11 -12.62
C MET A 13 23.07 -17.96 -12.09
N SER A 14 24.19 -17.62 -12.71
CA SER A 14 25.06 -16.54 -12.23
C SER A 14 24.84 -15.19 -12.93
N GLY A 15 24.15 -15.16 -14.06
CA GLY A 15 23.94 -13.92 -14.83
C GLY A 15 22.74 -13.09 -14.37
N GLU A 16 21.64 -13.75 -13.96
CA GLU A 16 20.42 -13.06 -13.55
C GLU A 16 20.57 -12.36 -12.19
N THR A 17 21.25 -13.02 -11.25
CA THR A 17 21.46 -12.43 -9.91
C THR A 17 22.39 -11.21 -9.95
N ALA A 18 23.43 -11.22 -10.74
CA ALA A 18 24.36 -10.10 -10.88
C ALA A 18 23.71 -8.89 -11.59
N THR A 19 22.95 -9.13 -12.66
CA THR A 19 22.24 -8.05 -13.39
C THR A 19 21.11 -7.41 -12.56
N GLN A 20 20.40 -8.17 -11.73
CA GLN A 20 19.36 -7.65 -10.85
C GLN A 20 19.98 -6.80 -9.72
N THR A 21 21.04 -7.24 -9.07
CA THR A 21 21.75 -6.49 -8.03
C THR A 21 22.35 -5.18 -8.55
N ASP A 22 22.90 -5.17 -9.76
CA ASP A 22 23.43 -3.96 -10.39
C ASP A 22 22.32 -2.96 -10.76
N ALA A 23 21.17 -3.44 -11.22
CA ALA A 23 20.00 -2.61 -11.52
C ALA A 23 19.39 -2.00 -10.24
N GLU A 24 19.27 -2.76 -9.17
CA GLU A 24 18.79 -2.31 -7.85
C GLU A 24 19.73 -1.26 -7.25
N THR A 25 21.05 -1.47 -7.31
CA THR A 25 22.06 -0.49 -6.87
C THR A 25 21.94 0.80 -7.68
N THR A 26 21.65 0.72 -8.96
CA THR A 26 21.47 1.90 -9.82
C THR A 26 20.14 2.63 -9.50
N ALA A 27 19.06 1.89 -9.20
CA ALA A 27 17.77 2.47 -8.80
C ALA A 27 17.91 3.22 -7.48
N ALA A 28 18.47 2.61 -6.45
CA ALA A 28 18.72 3.23 -5.15
C ALA A 28 19.59 4.51 -5.28
N THR A 29 20.63 4.48 -6.10
CA THR A 29 21.51 5.65 -6.32
C THR A 29 20.74 6.82 -6.97
N ARG A 30 19.88 6.54 -7.96
CA ARG A 30 19.05 7.56 -8.61
C ARG A 30 18.01 8.12 -7.66
N PHE A 31 17.39 7.25 -6.87
CA PHE A 31 16.42 7.62 -5.86
C PHE A 31 17.01 8.59 -4.83
N GLU A 32 18.18 8.27 -4.27
CA GLU A 32 18.89 9.13 -3.32
C GLU A 32 19.32 10.46 -3.94
N ALA A 33 19.78 10.46 -5.18
CA ALA A 33 20.16 11.68 -5.88
C ALA A 33 18.97 12.62 -6.08
N PHE A 34 17.81 12.07 -6.42
CA PHE A 34 16.58 12.84 -6.58
C PHE A 34 16.13 13.46 -5.24
N LEU A 35 16.08 12.67 -4.18
CA LEU A 35 15.68 13.17 -2.86
C LEU A 35 16.64 14.26 -2.34
N ARG A 36 17.93 14.09 -2.57
CA ARG A 36 18.92 15.15 -2.23
C ARG A 36 18.68 16.43 -3.03
N ALA A 37 18.30 16.34 -4.30
CA ALA A 37 17.96 17.50 -5.10
C ALA A 37 16.68 18.18 -4.59
N VAL A 38 15.67 17.43 -4.16
CA VAL A 38 14.48 17.94 -3.46
C VAL A 38 14.88 18.70 -2.20
N GLU A 39 15.72 18.11 -1.35
CA GLU A 39 16.23 18.74 -0.12
C GLU A 39 16.92 20.08 -0.43
N VAL A 40 17.84 20.09 -1.39
CA VAL A 40 18.57 21.31 -1.80
C VAL A 40 17.62 22.38 -2.29
N ASN A 41 16.66 22.05 -3.15
CA ASN A 41 15.72 23.02 -3.71
C ASN A 41 14.78 23.65 -2.65
N LEU A 42 14.47 22.89 -1.59
CA LEU A 42 13.62 23.35 -0.49
C LEU A 42 14.43 24.01 0.66
N ALA A 43 15.72 23.68 0.78
CA ALA A 43 16.56 24.18 1.87
C ALA A 43 16.75 25.71 1.89
N ASP A 44 16.73 26.37 0.74
CA ASP A 44 16.91 27.82 0.66
C ASP A 44 15.60 28.62 0.77
N ARG A 45 14.46 27.94 0.89
CA ARG A 45 13.14 28.59 0.96
C ARG A 45 12.79 28.97 2.40
N SER A 46 12.47 30.22 2.61
CA SER A 46 12.07 30.75 3.93
C SER A 46 10.63 30.35 4.34
N ASP A 47 9.80 29.96 3.37
CA ASP A 47 8.45 29.47 3.57
C ASP A 47 8.39 27.97 3.90
N VAL A 48 9.53 27.25 3.85
CA VAL A 48 9.62 25.82 4.20
C VAL A 48 10.22 25.65 5.60
N VAL A 49 9.47 24.95 6.46
CA VAL A 49 9.87 24.59 7.84
C VAL A 49 10.49 23.21 7.88
N GLY A 50 10.07 22.30 7.02
CA GLY A 50 10.64 20.97 6.97
C GLY A 50 10.22 20.13 5.78
N VAL A 51 10.91 19.01 5.64
CA VAL A 51 10.66 17.99 4.61
C VAL A 51 10.70 16.62 5.27
N VAL A 52 9.70 15.81 5.02
CA VAL A 52 9.58 14.45 5.55
C VAL A 52 9.41 13.48 4.41
N GLY A 53 10.28 12.48 4.31
CA GLY A 53 10.09 11.32 3.46
C GLY A 53 9.17 10.31 4.14
N MET A 54 8.28 9.69 3.37
CA MET A 54 7.35 8.65 3.84
C MET A 54 7.47 7.40 2.97
N GLY A 55 6.86 6.30 3.37
CA GLY A 55 6.86 5.08 2.57
C GLY A 55 8.27 4.57 2.23
N SER A 56 8.54 4.34 0.94
CA SER A 56 9.86 3.92 0.43
C SER A 56 10.92 5.04 0.60
N THR A 57 10.49 6.29 0.63
CA THR A 57 11.39 7.44 0.88
C THR A 57 11.93 7.45 2.32
N ALA A 58 11.24 6.81 3.25
CA ALA A 58 11.72 6.62 4.62
C ALA A 58 12.45 5.29 4.82
N GLU A 59 12.06 4.22 4.14
CA GLU A 59 12.62 2.87 4.26
C GLU A 59 13.44 2.51 3.00
N ARG A 60 14.60 3.12 2.86
CA ARG A 60 15.43 3.13 1.65
C ARG A 60 16.05 1.79 1.26
N ASP A 61 16.15 0.87 2.20
CA ASP A 61 16.55 -0.52 1.97
C ASP A 61 15.53 -1.31 1.11
N ARG A 62 14.33 -0.74 0.89
CA ARG A 62 13.27 -1.32 0.06
C ARG A 62 13.14 -0.68 -1.32
N VAL A 63 14.01 0.27 -1.66
CA VAL A 63 13.93 1.01 -2.93
C VAL A 63 14.29 0.09 -4.09
N ASP A 64 13.41 0.07 -5.08
CA ASP A 64 13.57 -0.62 -6.35
C ASP A 64 13.23 0.29 -7.54
N GLU A 65 13.17 -0.26 -8.74
CA GLU A 65 12.85 0.47 -9.97
C GLU A 65 11.41 1.00 -10.04
N TRP A 66 10.50 0.50 -9.19
CA TRP A 66 9.09 0.87 -9.11
C TRP A 66 8.78 1.81 -7.95
N SER A 67 9.80 2.13 -7.16
CA SER A 67 9.61 2.99 -5.99
C SER A 67 9.35 4.44 -6.41
N ASP A 68 8.30 5.01 -5.84
CA ASP A 68 7.95 6.41 -5.89
C ASP A 68 8.60 7.20 -4.75
N HIS A 69 8.65 8.52 -4.87
CA HIS A 69 9.00 9.39 -3.76
C HIS A 69 7.73 9.92 -3.10
N ASP A 70 7.53 9.55 -1.85
CA ASP A 70 6.49 10.09 -0.98
C ASP A 70 7.08 11.19 -0.09
N VAL A 71 6.62 12.44 -0.23
CA VAL A 71 7.19 13.58 0.48
C VAL A 71 6.11 14.44 1.13
N ALA A 72 6.29 14.81 2.39
CA ALA A 72 5.54 15.88 3.02
C ALA A 72 6.42 17.14 3.09
N VAL A 73 5.94 18.25 2.56
CA VAL A 73 6.59 19.56 2.69
C VAL A 73 5.85 20.38 3.72
N ILE A 74 6.54 20.72 4.80
CA ILE A 74 5.98 21.48 5.90
C ILE A 74 6.36 22.94 5.73
N THR A 75 5.34 23.81 5.74
CA THR A 75 5.51 25.25 5.48
C THR A 75 5.17 26.10 6.69
N THR A 76 5.59 27.35 6.64
CA THR A 76 5.04 28.41 7.50
C THR A 76 3.57 28.65 7.14
N ASP A 77 2.84 29.30 8.05
CA ASP A 77 1.46 29.73 7.78
C ASP A 77 1.41 30.63 6.53
N GLY A 78 0.53 30.26 5.58
CA GLY A 78 0.39 30.96 4.31
C GLY A 78 1.48 30.65 3.27
N GLY A 79 2.45 29.78 3.57
CA GLY A 79 3.48 29.34 2.63
C GLY A 79 3.02 28.27 1.66
N GLN A 80 1.89 27.57 1.92
CA GLN A 80 1.45 26.41 1.17
C GLN A 80 1.26 26.69 -0.33
N ASP A 81 0.64 27.81 -0.70
CA ASP A 81 0.34 28.12 -2.09
C ASP A 81 1.59 28.34 -2.95
N ALA A 82 2.69 28.79 -2.33
CA ALA A 82 3.96 29.00 -3.02
C ALA A 82 4.75 27.69 -3.24
N VAL A 83 4.45 26.65 -2.45
CA VAL A 83 5.10 25.34 -2.51
C VAL A 83 4.25 24.30 -3.21
N ARG A 84 2.93 24.49 -3.25
CA ARG A 84 1.99 23.53 -3.85
C ARG A 84 2.26 23.22 -5.34
N PRO A 85 2.66 24.18 -6.21
CA PRO A 85 3.01 23.85 -7.59
C PRO A 85 4.32 23.05 -7.67
N ALA A 86 4.29 21.88 -8.30
CA ALA A 86 5.44 20.97 -8.45
C ALA A 86 6.66 21.65 -9.07
N HIS A 87 6.45 22.46 -10.10
CA HIS A 87 7.51 23.15 -10.82
C HIS A 87 8.28 24.20 -9.99
N ALA A 88 7.75 24.56 -8.82
CA ALA A 88 8.38 25.55 -7.95
C ALA A 88 9.61 25.00 -7.18
N TRP A 89 9.73 23.69 -7.06
CA TRP A 89 10.77 23.07 -6.22
C TRP A 89 11.20 21.66 -6.62
N LEU A 90 10.39 20.90 -7.36
CA LEU A 90 10.82 19.58 -7.81
C LEU A 90 11.98 19.67 -8.79
N PRO A 91 12.94 18.72 -8.72
CA PRO A 91 14.05 18.68 -9.67
C PRO A 91 13.55 18.49 -11.12
N HIS A 92 14.24 19.10 -12.08
CA HIS A 92 13.93 18.95 -13.51
C HIS A 92 12.46 19.20 -13.88
N PRO A 93 11.90 20.37 -13.54
CA PRO A 93 10.49 20.67 -13.76
C PRO A 93 10.09 20.59 -15.23
N GLU A 94 11.02 20.80 -16.17
CA GLU A 94 10.82 20.67 -17.61
C GLU A 94 10.52 19.23 -18.07
N ARG A 95 10.80 18.23 -17.23
CA ARG A 95 10.54 16.81 -17.47
C ARG A 95 9.24 16.33 -16.85
N ILE A 96 8.50 17.18 -16.16
CA ILE A 96 7.22 16.83 -15.58
C ILE A 96 6.21 16.65 -16.73
N ALA A 97 5.71 15.42 -16.88
CA ALA A 97 4.73 15.07 -17.91
C ALA A 97 3.29 15.23 -17.40
N LEU A 98 3.06 15.06 -16.09
CA LEU A 98 1.73 15.16 -15.48
C LEU A 98 1.84 15.68 -14.05
N GLU A 99 0.95 16.59 -13.68
CA GLU A 99 0.69 17.02 -12.30
C GLU A 99 -0.82 16.92 -12.04
N VAL A 100 -1.20 16.19 -10.97
CA VAL A 100 -2.61 15.98 -10.58
C VAL A 100 -2.79 16.32 -9.12
N HIS A 101 -3.76 17.20 -8.84
CA HIS A 101 -4.17 17.55 -7.49
C HIS A 101 -5.32 16.66 -7.05
N GLU A 102 -5.15 15.97 -5.94
CA GLU A 102 -6.17 15.09 -5.37
C GLU A 102 -7.15 15.86 -4.47
N HIS A 103 -8.36 15.34 -4.32
CA HIS A 103 -9.41 15.99 -3.52
C HIS A 103 -9.06 16.20 -2.05
N HIS A 104 -8.15 15.39 -1.51
CA HIS A 104 -7.68 15.49 -0.13
C HIS A 104 -6.44 16.38 0.04
N GLY A 105 -5.99 17.05 -1.03
CA GLY A 105 -4.88 18.00 -1.00
C GLY A 105 -3.51 17.42 -1.35
N GLY A 106 -3.41 16.11 -1.61
CA GLY A 106 -2.19 15.48 -2.15
C GLY A 106 -1.96 15.87 -3.60
N VAL A 107 -0.72 15.79 -4.05
CA VAL A 107 -0.34 16.02 -5.44
C VAL A 107 0.47 14.83 -5.95
N LYS A 108 0.11 14.34 -7.13
CA LYS A 108 0.86 13.31 -7.84
C LYS A 108 1.51 13.90 -9.07
N VAL A 109 2.79 13.63 -9.21
CA VAL A 109 3.60 14.08 -10.35
C VAL A 109 4.18 12.87 -11.05
N VAL A 110 4.09 12.85 -12.38
CA VAL A 110 4.72 11.82 -13.20
C VAL A 110 5.71 12.50 -14.13
N TYR A 111 6.94 12.04 -14.13
CA TYR A 111 7.98 12.48 -15.04
C TYR A 111 7.93 11.74 -16.38
N ASP A 112 8.62 12.25 -17.37
CA ASP A 112 8.66 11.70 -18.74
C ASP A 112 9.29 10.30 -18.84
N ASP A 113 10.06 9.88 -17.84
CA ASP A 113 10.63 8.54 -17.71
C ASP A 113 9.75 7.57 -16.86
N GLY A 114 8.58 8.03 -16.41
CA GLY A 114 7.65 7.25 -15.58
C GLY A 114 7.94 7.33 -14.08
N HIS A 115 8.94 8.09 -13.64
CA HIS A 115 9.17 8.31 -12.21
C HIS A 115 8.00 9.07 -11.58
N VAL A 116 7.53 8.61 -10.44
CA VAL A 116 6.38 9.17 -9.70
C VAL A 116 6.84 9.85 -8.42
N VAL A 117 6.29 11.02 -8.16
CA VAL A 117 6.42 11.72 -6.88
C VAL A 117 5.04 12.01 -6.34
N GLU A 118 4.76 11.57 -5.12
CA GLU A 118 3.57 11.96 -4.37
C GLU A 118 3.98 12.92 -3.26
N TYR A 119 3.26 14.03 -3.13
CA TYR A 119 3.55 14.92 -2.03
C TYR A 119 2.30 15.60 -1.47
N GLY A 120 2.39 15.92 -0.18
CA GLY A 120 1.46 16.79 0.51
C GLY A 120 2.17 18.05 1.02
N VAL A 121 1.43 19.16 1.08
CA VAL A 121 1.91 20.42 1.65
C VAL A 121 1.03 20.79 2.82
N ALA A 122 1.63 21.00 3.99
CA ALA A 122 0.91 21.29 5.23
C ALA A 122 1.70 22.26 6.11
N THR A 123 1.03 22.91 7.05
CA THR A 123 1.67 23.54 8.20
C THR A 123 1.95 22.51 9.29
N LEU A 124 2.71 22.87 10.33
CA LEU A 124 2.92 21.99 11.49
C LEU A 124 1.60 21.60 12.19
N ASP A 125 0.67 22.53 12.28
CA ASP A 125 -0.65 22.27 12.89
C ASP A 125 -1.46 21.28 12.06
N GLU A 126 -1.48 21.43 10.73
CA GLU A 126 -2.17 20.54 9.80
C GLU A 126 -1.53 19.15 9.77
N LEU A 127 -0.19 19.07 9.81
CA LEU A 127 0.56 17.83 9.93
C LEU A 127 0.08 16.98 11.10
N GLY A 128 -0.29 17.63 12.19
CA GLY A 128 -0.91 17.00 13.34
C GLY A 128 -2.16 16.15 13.04
N GLY A 129 -2.87 16.36 11.95
CA GLY A 129 -4.02 15.55 11.50
C GLY A 129 -3.66 14.32 10.66
N TRP A 130 -2.40 14.17 10.26
CA TRP A 130 -1.96 13.10 9.36
C TRP A 130 -1.72 11.78 10.10
N ALA A 131 -1.63 10.70 9.34
CA ALA A 131 -1.16 9.40 9.79
C ALA A 131 0.14 9.06 9.06
N ALA A 132 1.07 8.45 9.77
CA ALA A 132 2.33 8.00 9.19
C ALA A 132 2.74 6.65 9.78
N ASN A 133 3.30 5.79 8.93
CA ASN A 133 3.94 4.53 9.34
C ASN A 133 5.44 4.77 9.53
N ALA A 134 6.20 4.55 8.45
CA ALA A 134 7.61 4.88 8.37
C ALA A 134 7.76 6.33 7.89
N TYR A 135 8.66 7.07 8.51
CA TYR A 135 9.00 8.43 8.11
C TYR A 135 10.49 8.69 8.34
N ASP A 136 11.04 9.59 7.55
CA ASP A 136 12.41 10.12 7.70
C ASP A 136 12.36 11.65 7.57
N VAL A 137 12.85 12.36 8.58
CA VAL A 137 12.87 13.81 8.58
C VAL A 137 14.13 14.30 7.86
N VAL A 138 13.97 14.70 6.61
CA VAL A 138 15.05 15.14 5.72
C VAL A 138 15.52 16.57 6.06
N LEU A 139 14.56 17.43 6.39
CA LEU A 139 14.82 18.81 6.81
C LEU A 139 13.93 19.15 8.00
N ASP A 140 14.51 19.75 9.07
CA ASP A 140 13.78 20.29 10.21
C ASP A 140 14.34 21.66 10.61
N ARG A 141 13.50 22.68 10.53
CA ARG A 141 13.81 24.05 10.95
C ARG A 141 12.95 24.53 12.11
N GLY A 142 12.06 23.68 12.62
CA GLY A 142 11.20 24.10 13.71
C GLY A 142 10.18 23.08 14.18
N GLY A 143 10.61 21.93 14.73
CA GLY A 143 9.73 20.99 15.44
C GLY A 143 9.04 19.92 14.57
N VAL A 144 9.48 19.73 13.33
CA VAL A 144 8.93 18.71 12.44
C VAL A 144 9.21 17.31 12.97
N ALA A 145 10.42 17.05 13.45
CA ALA A 145 10.79 15.75 14.04
C ALA A 145 9.96 15.43 15.29
N GLU A 146 9.70 16.44 16.15
CA GLU A 146 8.84 16.27 17.32
C GLU A 146 7.39 15.98 16.92
N ALA A 147 6.85 16.71 15.94
CA ALA A 147 5.51 16.49 15.42
C ALA A 147 5.36 15.08 14.82
N MET A 148 6.31 14.63 14.00
CA MET A 148 6.31 13.30 13.43
C MET A 148 6.43 12.18 14.47
N ALA A 149 7.27 12.38 15.48
CA ALA A 149 7.37 11.45 16.61
C ALA A 149 6.04 11.33 17.38
N ALA A 150 5.35 12.46 17.60
CA ALA A 150 4.05 12.47 18.23
C ALA A 150 2.98 11.76 17.38
N ILE A 151 3.01 11.91 16.05
CA ILE A 151 2.11 11.21 15.12
C ILE A 151 2.36 9.71 15.17
N ALA A 152 3.61 9.28 15.09
CA ALA A 152 3.98 7.87 15.11
C ALA A 152 3.70 7.17 16.46
N ALA A 153 3.74 7.94 17.56
CA ALA A 153 3.43 7.46 18.90
C ALA A 153 1.93 7.38 19.20
N ARG A 154 1.07 7.85 18.28
CA ARG A 154 -0.39 7.76 18.51
C ARG A 154 -0.83 6.31 18.63
N PRO A 155 -1.69 6.01 19.62
CA PRO A 155 -2.33 4.71 19.67
C PRO A 155 -3.04 4.45 18.34
N VAL A 156 -2.99 3.21 17.89
CA VAL A 156 -3.87 2.76 16.80
C VAL A 156 -5.29 3.17 17.18
N PRO A 157 -6.06 3.86 16.30
CA PRO A 157 -7.39 4.35 16.63
C PRO A 157 -8.23 3.28 17.33
N GLU A 158 -9.04 3.67 18.30
CA GLU A 158 -10.08 2.80 18.86
C GLU A 158 -10.91 2.24 17.71
N GLY A 159 -10.79 0.94 17.44
CA GLY A 159 -11.31 0.28 16.26
C GLY A 159 -10.24 -0.45 15.47
N ALA A 160 -9.09 -0.80 16.13
CA ALA A 160 -8.20 -1.83 15.61
C ALA A 160 -9.01 -2.98 15.00
N PRO A 161 -8.58 -3.60 13.90
CA PRO A 161 -9.36 -4.63 13.23
C PRO A 161 -9.85 -5.66 14.25
N ASP A 162 -11.15 -5.64 14.51
CA ASP A 162 -11.81 -6.67 15.30
C ASP A 162 -12.18 -7.80 14.37
N ARG A 163 -11.55 -8.94 14.56
CA ARG A 163 -11.76 -10.13 13.74
C ARG A 163 -13.23 -10.47 13.54
N GLU A 164 -14.02 -10.42 14.61
CA GLU A 164 -15.45 -10.78 14.55
C GLU A 164 -16.23 -9.78 13.66
N ARG A 165 -15.98 -8.49 13.84
CA ARG A 165 -16.55 -7.43 13.00
C ARG A 165 -16.15 -7.57 11.55
N GLU A 166 -14.86 -7.79 11.27
CA GLU A 166 -14.36 -7.90 9.90
C GLU A 166 -14.92 -9.16 9.19
N ILE A 167 -15.02 -10.29 9.87
CA ILE A 167 -15.69 -11.49 9.34
C ILE A 167 -17.17 -11.21 9.03
N GLY A 168 -17.85 -10.50 9.92
CA GLY A 168 -19.23 -10.08 9.70
C GLY A 168 -19.37 -9.18 8.46
N LEU A 169 -18.43 -8.26 8.26
CA LEU A 169 -18.37 -7.41 7.08
C LEU A 169 -18.15 -8.22 5.79
N VAL A 170 -17.25 -9.22 5.78
CA VAL A 170 -17.07 -10.11 4.62
C VAL A 170 -18.40 -10.73 4.21
N LEU A 171 -19.13 -11.32 5.15
CA LEU A 171 -20.44 -11.97 4.86
C LEU A 171 -21.47 -10.98 4.31
N ALA A 172 -21.57 -9.79 4.91
CA ALA A 172 -22.53 -8.77 4.49
C ALA A 172 -22.19 -8.21 3.09
N LEU A 173 -20.93 -7.88 2.86
CA LEU A 173 -20.45 -7.31 1.59
C LEU A 173 -20.56 -8.30 0.44
N VAL A 174 -20.25 -9.58 0.69
CA VAL A 174 -20.43 -10.66 -0.28
C VAL A 174 -21.92 -10.83 -0.64
N LEU A 175 -22.80 -10.87 0.35
CA LEU A 175 -24.25 -11.01 0.11
C LEU A 175 -24.79 -9.87 -0.74
N ILE A 176 -24.45 -8.63 -0.40
CA ILE A 176 -24.85 -7.44 -1.15
C ILE A 176 -24.22 -7.44 -2.55
N GLY A 177 -22.92 -7.75 -2.64
CA GLY A 177 -22.16 -7.72 -3.89
C GLY A 177 -22.70 -8.74 -4.90
N VAL A 178 -22.93 -9.99 -4.49
CA VAL A 178 -23.52 -11.02 -5.37
C VAL A 178 -24.93 -10.62 -5.79
N GLY A 179 -25.73 -10.05 -4.87
CA GLY A 179 -27.05 -9.54 -5.22
C GLY A 179 -27.00 -8.45 -6.30
N ARG A 180 -25.98 -7.57 -6.26
CA ARG A 180 -25.75 -6.56 -7.30
C ARG A 180 -25.31 -7.19 -8.62
N ALA A 181 -24.40 -8.18 -8.60
CA ALA A 181 -23.98 -8.88 -9.80
C ALA A 181 -25.16 -9.55 -10.52
N ARG A 182 -26.04 -10.22 -9.77
CA ARG A 182 -27.23 -10.86 -10.31
C ARG A 182 -28.26 -9.88 -10.89
N ARG A 183 -28.20 -8.61 -10.50
CA ARG A 183 -29.00 -7.53 -11.12
C ARG A 183 -28.29 -6.84 -12.28
N GLY A 184 -27.10 -7.30 -12.68
CA GLY A 184 -26.30 -6.69 -13.75
C GLY A 184 -25.48 -5.47 -13.30
N GLU A 185 -25.44 -5.11 -12.02
CA GLU A 185 -24.63 -4.01 -11.47
C GLU A 185 -23.17 -4.45 -11.24
N VAL A 186 -22.51 -4.90 -12.31
CA VAL A 186 -21.22 -5.62 -12.22
C VAL A 186 -20.09 -4.78 -11.61
N LEU A 187 -19.99 -3.50 -11.96
CA LEU A 187 -18.95 -2.62 -11.42
C LEU A 187 -19.08 -2.45 -9.91
N SER A 188 -20.30 -2.22 -9.43
CA SER A 188 -20.59 -2.09 -8.01
C SER A 188 -20.39 -3.40 -7.25
N ALA A 189 -20.76 -4.54 -7.87
CA ALA A 189 -20.51 -5.87 -7.32
C ALA A 189 -19.02 -6.14 -7.13
N ASN A 190 -18.19 -5.84 -8.14
CA ASN A 190 -16.74 -5.98 -8.05
C ASN A 190 -16.13 -5.11 -6.97
N SER A 191 -16.55 -3.85 -6.84
CA SER A 191 -16.09 -2.95 -5.77
C SER A 191 -16.38 -3.53 -4.37
N LEU A 192 -17.55 -4.13 -4.17
CA LEU A 192 -17.91 -4.74 -2.88
C LEU A 192 -17.17 -6.05 -2.62
N VAL A 193 -17.12 -6.96 -3.60
CA VAL A 193 -16.56 -8.31 -3.41
C VAL A 193 -15.04 -8.29 -3.48
N ARG A 194 -14.46 -7.73 -4.54
CA ARG A 194 -13.01 -7.77 -4.79
C ARG A 194 -12.26 -6.62 -4.10
N GLY A 195 -12.95 -5.57 -3.70
CA GLY A 195 -12.38 -4.47 -2.92
C GLY A 195 -12.72 -4.60 -1.44
N ALA A 196 -13.90 -4.16 -1.05
CA ALA A 196 -14.26 -4.00 0.36
C ALA A 196 -14.28 -5.32 1.15
N ALA A 197 -14.81 -6.44 0.58
CA ALA A 197 -14.83 -7.73 1.29
C ALA A 197 -13.41 -8.34 1.39
N VAL A 198 -12.56 -8.16 0.38
CA VAL A 198 -11.15 -8.56 0.47
C VAL A 198 -10.46 -7.75 1.56
N THR A 199 -10.58 -6.43 1.57
CA THR A 199 -10.01 -5.58 2.62
C THR A 199 -10.44 -6.03 4.03
N ALA A 200 -11.72 -6.34 4.22
CA ALA A 200 -12.22 -6.87 5.49
C ALA A 200 -11.59 -8.24 5.84
N LEU A 201 -11.44 -9.13 4.86
CA LEU A 201 -10.80 -10.44 5.07
C LEU A 201 -9.32 -10.28 5.46
N LEU A 202 -8.56 -9.40 4.78
CA LEU A 202 -7.16 -9.12 5.12
C LEU A 202 -7.03 -8.61 6.56
N ARG A 203 -7.93 -7.70 6.97
CA ARG A 203 -7.97 -7.19 8.36
C ARG A 203 -8.33 -8.28 9.37
N ALA A 204 -9.28 -9.17 9.04
CA ALA A 204 -9.61 -10.30 9.89
C ALA A 204 -8.42 -11.25 10.07
N VAL A 205 -7.67 -11.52 8.99
CA VAL A 205 -6.44 -12.32 9.04
C VAL A 205 -5.40 -11.66 9.92
N ALA A 206 -5.09 -10.39 9.68
CA ALA A 206 -4.10 -9.65 10.46
C ALA A 206 -4.45 -9.58 11.97
N ALA A 207 -5.74 -9.53 12.31
CA ALA A 207 -6.22 -9.49 13.69
C ALA A 207 -6.24 -10.87 14.38
N GLY A 208 -6.30 -11.96 13.61
CA GLY A 208 -6.56 -13.30 14.16
C GLY A 208 -5.50 -14.37 13.90
N ILE A 209 -4.59 -14.14 12.96
CA ILE A 209 -3.61 -15.13 12.53
C ILE A 209 -2.21 -14.51 12.60
N PRO A 210 -1.24 -15.13 13.26
CA PRO A 210 0.13 -14.67 13.23
C PRO A 210 0.70 -14.70 11.81
N PRO A 211 1.54 -13.72 11.40
CA PRO A 211 2.22 -13.77 10.12
C PRO A 211 3.01 -15.07 9.92
N GLU A 212 3.00 -15.60 8.71
CA GLU A 212 3.78 -16.78 8.30
C GLU A 212 5.28 -16.46 8.22
N THR A 213 5.61 -15.19 8.08
CA THR A 213 6.97 -14.67 7.95
C THR A 213 7.22 -13.56 8.96
N GLY A 214 8.48 -13.06 9.02
CA GLY A 214 8.82 -11.87 9.81
C GLY A 214 8.48 -10.53 9.15
N ALA A 215 7.82 -10.53 7.99
CA ALA A 215 7.46 -9.30 7.26
C ALA A 215 6.44 -8.46 8.05
N ARG A 216 6.65 -7.14 8.04
CA ARG A 216 5.73 -6.20 8.68
C ARG A 216 4.60 -5.82 7.72
N LEU A 217 3.37 -5.91 8.21
CA LEU A 217 2.21 -5.36 7.52
C LEU A 217 2.25 -3.83 7.54
N ASP A 218 1.62 -3.25 6.53
CA ASP A 218 1.33 -1.83 6.52
C ASP A 218 0.08 -1.55 7.37
N SER A 219 0.16 -0.60 8.31
CA SER A 219 -0.96 -0.29 9.20
C SER A 219 -2.01 0.62 8.55
N LEU A 220 -1.67 1.29 7.45
CA LEU A 220 -2.57 2.19 6.72
C LEU A 220 -3.26 1.48 5.54
N ASP A 221 -2.55 0.57 4.87
CA ASP A 221 -3.08 -0.24 3.77
C ASP A 221 -2.93 -1.74 4.08
N PRO A 222 -4.01 -2.44 4.43
CA PRO A 222 -3.95 -3.87 4.76
C PRO A 222 -3.58 -4.77 3.58
N ALA A 223 -3.66 -4.30 2.34
CA ALA A 223 -3.25 -5.05 1.18
C ALA A 223 -1.74 -4.94 0.92
N ARG A 224 -1.14 -3.83 1.33
CA ARG A 224 0.28 -3.58 1.06
C ARG A 224 1.17 -4.57 1.82
N ARG A 225 1.97 -5.35 1.09
CA ARG A 225 2.87 -6.38 1.63
C ARG A 225 2.18 -7.56 2.32
N PHE A 226 0.89 -7.72 2.12
CA PHE A 226 0.16 -8.86 2.69
C PHE A 226 0.72 -10.19 2.20
N GLU A 227 1.09 -10.27 0.92
CA GLU A 227 1.71 -11.43 0.28
C GLU A 227 3.05 -11.82 0.93
N GLN A 228 3.79 -10.84 1.45
CA GLN A 228 5.05 -11.08 2.14
C GLN A 228 4.83 -11.65 3.54
N ALA A 229 3.78 -11.22 4.23
CA ALA A 229 3.46 -11.67 5.59
C ALA A 229 2.67 -12.99 5.61
N TYR A 230 1.77 -13.19 4.63
CA TYR A 230 0.86 -14.34 4.53
C TYR A 230 0.84 -14.95 3.12
N PRO A 231 1.96 -15.47 2.60
CA PRO A 231 2.08 -15.92 1.23
C PRO A 231 1.06 -17.00 0.83
N ALA A 232 0.79 -17.97 1.70
CA ALA A 232 -0.17 -19.03 1.40
C ALA A 232 -1.62 -18.52 1.36
N ILE A 233 -1.99 -17.60 2.24
CA ILE A 233 -3.35 -17.01 2.26
C ILE A 233 -3.51 -16.06 1.07
N ALA A 234 -2.49 -15.25 0.78
CA ALA A 234 -2.49 -14.31 -0.34
C ALA A 234 -2.65 -15.02 -1.68
N GLN A 235 -1.94 -16.13 -1.90
CA GLN A 235 -2.12 -16.95 -3.10
C GLN A 235 -3.56 -17.39 -3.28
N ARG A 236 -4.23 -17.84 -2.22
CA ARG A 236 -5.63 -18.28 -2.30
C ARG A 236 -6.60 -17.14 -2.59
N ILE A 237 -6.31 -15.95 -2.06
CA ILE A 237 -7.09 -14.75 -2.37
C ILE A 237 -6.91 -14.38 -3.84
N ASP A 238 -5.68 -14.38 -4.36
CA ASP A 238 -5.37 -14.10 -5.77
C ASP A 238 -6.09 -15.09 -6.71
N GLU A 239 -6.04 -16.39 -6.41
CA GLU A 239 -6.79 -17.43 -7.14
C GLU A 239 -8.30 -17.18 -7.11
N ALA A 240 -8.85 -16.66 -6.01
CA ALA A 240 -10.25 -16.27 -5.92
C ALA A 240 -10.57 -15.05 -6.78
N LEU A 241 -9.70 -14.04 -6.75
CA LEU A 241 -9.83 -12.79 -7.52
C LEU A 241 -9.79 -13.02 -9.04
N ALA A 242 -9.14 -14.06 -9.51
CA ALA A 242 -9.08 -14.42 -10.93
C ALA A 242 -10.41 -14.98 -11.49
N ARG A 243 -11.39 -15.32 -10.63
CA ARG A 243 -12.67 -15.94 -11.02
C ARG A 243 -13.74 -14.88 -11.31
N ASP A 244 -14.92 -15.26 -11.79
CA ASP A 244 -16.08 -14.36 -11.82
C ASP A 244 -16.47 -13.90 -10.41
N VAL A 245 -17.24 -12.80 -10.32
CA VAL A 245 -17.51 -12.14 -9.04
C VAL A 245 -18.26 -13.03 -8.04
N GLU A 246 -19.18 -13.88 -8.49
CA GLU A 246 -19.94 -14.77 -7.61
C GLU A 246 -19.09 -15.94 -7.13
N THR A 247 -18.31 -16.55 -8.00
CA THR A 247 -17.36 -17.60 -7.66
C THR A 247 -16.25 -17.07 -6.74
N CYS A 248 -15.76 -15.84 -6.99
CA CYS A 248 -14.83 -15.14 -6.10
C CYS A 248 -15.45 -14.97 -4.70
N ALA A 249 -16.64 -14.43 -4.62
CA ALA A 249 -17.36 -14.23 -3.37
C ALA A 249 -17.50 -15.51 -2.54
N ARG A 250 -17.88 -16.61 -3.19
CA ARG A 250 -17.97 -17.92 -2.54
C ARG A 250 -16.63 -18.42 -2.03
N ALA A 251 -15.57 -18.29 -2.83
CA ALA A 251 -14.22 -18.69 -2.44
C ALA A 251 -13.70 -17.89 -1.23
N LEU A 252 -13.98 -16.59 -1.16
CA LEU A 252 -13.60 -15.75 -0.02
C LEU A 252 -14.34 -16.17 1.28
N VAL A 253 -15.64 -16.52 1.18
CA VAL A 253 -16.41 -17.00 2.33
C VAL A 253 -15.89 -18.36 2.79
N ASP A 254 -15.62 -19.28 1.86
CA ASP A 254 -15.11 -20.63 2.18
C ASP A 254 -13.70 -20.54 2.78
N LEU A 255 -12.85 -19.65 2.27
CA LEU A 255 -11.54 -19.34 2.87
C LEU A 255 -11.69 -18.81 4.30
N GLY A 256 -12.61 -17.89 4.55
CA GLY A 256 -12.89 -17.37 5.89
C GLY A 256 -13.32 -18.47 6.86
N VAL A 257 -14.18 -19.42 6.41
CA VAL A 257 -14.60 -20.58 7.21
C VAL A 257 -13.42 -21.50 7.54
N GLU A 258 -12.54 -21.73 6.58
CA GLU A 258 -11.36 -22.58 6.78
C GLU A 258 -10.36 -21.95 7.75
N LEU A 259 -10.07 -20.67 7.60
CA LEU A 259 -9.08 -19.95 8.41
C LEU A 259 -9.53 -19.75 9.86
N PHE A 260 -10.81 -19.45 10.08
CA PHE A 260 -11.29 -19.03 11.41
C PHE A 260 -12.20 -20.07 12.07
N GLY A 261 -12.60 -21.11 11.35
CA GLY A 261 -13.60 -22.06 11.83
C GLY A 261 -15.00 -21.41 11.98
N MET A 262 -15.93 -22.20 12.52
CA MET A 262 -17.28 -21.72 12.83
C MET A 262 -17.44 -21.51 14.32
N GLY A 263 -18.12 -20.46 14.74
CA GLY A 263 -18.40 -20.20 16.16
C GLY A 263 -18.36 -18.73 16.56
N ALA A 264 -18.36 -18.46 17.84
CA ALA A 264 -18.41 -17.09 18.38
C ALA A 264 -17.17 -16.25 18.02
N GLN A 265 -16.00 -16.88 17.93
CA GLN A 265 -14.74 -16.20 17.55
C GLN A 265 -14.32 -16.44 16.09
N GLY A 266 -15.16 -17.10 15.30
CA GLY A 266 -14.95 -17.39 13.89
C GLY A 266 -16.12 -16.90 13.07
N VAL A 267 -16.45 -17.65 12.00
CA VAL A 267 -17.60 -17.32 11.15
C VAL A 267 -18.91 -17.65 11.88
N PRO A 268 -19.83 -16.68 12.09
CA PRO A 268 -21.07 -16.92 12.81
C PRO A 268 -21.98 -17.90 12.03
N PRO A 269 -22.36 -19.07 12.60
CA PRO A 269 -23.08 -20.12 11.84
C PRO A 269 -24.41 -19.67 11.28
N ARG A 270 -25.17 -18.87 12.04
CA ARG A 270 -26.46 -18.35 11.58
C ARG A 270 -26.32 -17.37 10.42
N ALA A 271 -25.32 -16.50 10.47
CA ALA A 271 -25.04 -15.53 9.42
C ALA A 271 -24.59 -16.25 8.13
N LEU A 272 -23.66 -17.21 8.26
CA LEU A 272 -23.22 -18.04 7.13
C LEU A 272 -24.38 -18.79 6.49
N ALA A 273 -25.25 -19.41 7.30
CA ALA A 273 -26.43 -20.12 6.79
C ALA A 273 -27.38 -19.16 6.05
N ALA A 274 -27.60 -17.94 6.57
CA ALA A 274 -28.44 -16.94 5.92
C ALA A 274 -27.87 -16.52 4.56
N VAL A 275 -26.56 -16.28 4.48
CA VAL A 275 -25.86 -15.93 3.23
C VAL A 275 -25.96 -17.07 2.22
N ARG A 276 -25.61 -18.30 2.62
CA ARG A 276 -25.67 -19.47 1.74
C ARG A 276 -27.08 -19.75 1.23
N ASN A 277 -28.08 -19.76 2.13
CA ASN A 277 -29.46 -19.98 1.75
C ASN A 277 -29.96 -18.89 0.76
N ARG A 278 -29.63 -17.62 1.02
CA ARG A 278 -30.06 -16.52 0.15
C ARG A 278 -29.41 -16.57 -1.23
N LEU A 279 -28.17 -17.04 -1.32
CA LEU A 279 -27.41 -17.12 -2.55
C LEU A 279 -27.57 -18.48 -3.25
N GLY A 280 -28.10 -19.48 -2.59
CA GLY A 280 -28.27 -20.82 -3.13
C GLY A 280 -26.96 -21.62 -3.16
N TRP A 281 -26.11 -21.46 -2.16
CA TRP A 281 -24.79 -22.09 -2.04
C TRP A 281 -24.76 -23.29 -1.12
#